data_cf37bf306d5335f80b0d1f2d0faf84a0
#
_entry.id   cf37bf306d5335f80b0d1f2d0faf84a0
#
_cell.length_a   1.000
_cell.length_b   1.000
_cell.length_c   1.000
_cell.angle_alpha   90.00
_cell.angle_beta   90.00
_cell.angle_gamma   90.00
#
_symmetry.space_group_name_H-M   'P 1'
#
loop_
_entity.id
_entity.type
_entity.pdbx_description
1 polymer ?
#
loop_
_entity_poly.entity_id
_entity_poly.type
_entity_poly.pdbx_seq_one_letter_code
_entity_poly.pdbx_strand_id
1 'polypeptide(L)'
;PLITREGAMLLHRLLEHPRAPRGNHACGDRLDGPGLERVLAFEERLRRPAAEPTADAVPRWVFEFAGRCLRQVPFYRARAGGRRSPQDTAAFTALPPCDRGDLNRDFISFVPDGAALDDLIVYETAGTTGHPVTILSHPLVSNLYLPLLRGALADRGVTLDGGPGRVAIALVCAQSFTYTYASISSYLGGAGFVKVNLTPLDWRAPHDPTAFLDDC
;
A
#
# COMPACT_ATOMS: atom_id res chain seq x y z
N PRO A 1 -13.90 -8.52 1.78
CA PRO A 1 -13.60 -7.78 0.56
C PRO A 1 -14.89 -7.48 -0.20
N LEU A 2 -14.96 -6.27 -0.79
CA LEU A 2 -16.12 -5.79 -1.55
C LEU A 2 -16.02 -6.24 -3.02
N ILE A 3 -15.85 -7.54 -3.27
CA ILE A 3 -15.73 -8.07 -4.62
C ILE A 3 -17.12 -8.25 -5.22
N THR A 4 -17.39 -7.59 -6.35
CA THR A 4 -18.62 -7.77 -7.13
C THR A 4 -18.54 -9.06 -7.95
N ARG A 5 -19.70 -9.48 -8.51
CA ARG A 5 -19.74 -10.63 -9.44
C ARG A 5 -18.83 -10.41 -10.65
N GLU A 6 -18.87 -9.23 -11.24
CA GLU A 6 -18.04 -8.84 -12.38
C GLU A 6 -16.56 -8.84 -12.03
N GLY A 7 -16.22 -8.37 -10.83
CA GLY A 7 -14.85 -8.43 -10.32
C GLY A 7 -14.36 -9.87 -10.13
N ALA A 8 -15.20 -10.75 -9.59
CA ALA A 8 -14.87 -12.17 -9.48
C ALA A 8 -14.66 -12.85 -10.85
N MET A 9 -15.50 -12.51 -11.83
CA MET A 9 -15.36 -13.00 -13.21
C MET A 9 -14.07 -12.49 -13.86
N LEU A 10 -13.69 -11.22 -13.62
CA LEU A 10 -12.43 -10.67 -14.10
C LEU A 10 -11.23 -11.40 -13.50
N LEU A 11 -11.21 -11.61 -12.17
CA LEU A 11 -10.16 -12.39 -11.53
C LEU A 11 -10.02 -13.79 -12.10
N HIS A 12 -11.15 -14.48 -12.29
CA HIS A 12 -11.15 -15.80 -12.89
C HIS A 12 -10.55 -15.78 -14.31
N ARG A 13 -10.99 -14.84 -15.16
CA ARG A 13 -10.43 -14.67 -16.51
C ARG A 13 -8.92 -14.45 -16.52
N LEU A 14 -8.40 -13.62 -15.61
CA LEU A 14 -6.97 -13.34 -15.49
C LEU A 14 -6.18 -14.57 -15.03
N LEU A 15 -6.74 -15.35 -14.10
CA LEU A 15 -6.10 -16.57 -13.59
C LEU A 15 -6.06 -17.70 -14.61
N GLU A 16 -7.16 -17.89 -15.35
CA GLU A 16 -7.33 -18.96 -16.34
C GLU A 16 -6.84 -18.56 -17.73
N HIS A 17 -6.23 -17.39 -17.86
CA HIS A 17 -5.74 -16.93 -19.17
C HIS A 17 -4.69 -17.90 -19.73
N PRO A 18 -4.78 -18.30 -21.02
CA PRO A 18 -3.89 -19.32 -21.59
C PRO A 18 -2.40 -18.96 -21.51
N ARG A 19 -2.10 -17.66 -21.42
CA ARG A 19 -0.75 -17.12 -21.27
C ARG A 19 -0.49 -16.53 -19.89
N ALA A 20 -1.29 -16.90 -18.89
CA ALA A 20 -1.05 -16.51 -17.51
C ALA A 20 0.29 -17.06 -17.02
N PRO A 21 0.98 -16.33 -16.12
CA PRO A 21 2.23 -16.81 -15.54
C PRO A 21 2.02 -18.08 -14.70
N ARG A 22 3.09 -18.85 -14.51
CA ARG A 22 3.04 -20.14 -13.81
C ARG A 22 2.62 -20.01 -12.34
N GLY A 23 3.03 -18.94 -11.69
CA GLY A 23 2.75 -18.67 -10.28
C GLY A 23 1.74 -17.54 -10.12
N ASN A 24 0.66 -17.54 -10.91
CA ASN A 24 -0.34 -16.48 -10.84
C ASN A 24 -1.23 -16.65 -9.59
N HIS A 25 -1.36 -15.57 -8.83
CA HIS A 25 -2.16 -15.52 -7.61
C HIS A 25 -3.28 -14.51 -7.74
N ALA A 26 -4.41 -14.78 -7.09
CA ALA A 26 -5.49 -13.81 -6.94
C ALA A 26 -5.55 -13.29 -5.51
N CYS A 27 -5.78 -12.01 -5.37
CA CYS A 27 -6.09 -11.39 -4.09
C CYS A 27 -7.12 -10.29 -4.26
N GLY A 28 -7.77 -9.88 -3.18
CA GLY A 28 -8.58 -8.67 -3.13
C GLY A 28 -7.79 -7.52 -2.53
N ASP A 29 -8.35 -6.32 -2.58
CA ASP A 29 -7.78 -5.15 -1.91
C ASP A 29 -7.94 -5.19 -0.38
N ARG A 30 -8.65 -6.20 0.13
CA ARG A 30 -8.90 -6.46 1.56
C ARG A 30 -9.59 -5.29 2.28
N LEU A 31 -10.24 -4.38 1.54
CA LEU A 31 -11.08 -3.35 2.11
C LEU A 31 -12.45 -3.93 2.51
N ASP A 32 -12.98 -3.41 3.59
CA ASP A 32 -14.38 -3.47 3.98
C ASP A 32 -15.08 -2.13 3.67
N GLY A 33 -16.37 -2.03 3.95
CA GLY A 33 -17.14 -0.79 3.73
C GLY A 33 -16.51 0.41 4.43
N PRO A 34 -16.26 0.36 5.76
CA PRO A 34 -15.59 1.44 6.48
C PRO A 34 -14.19 1.79 5.93
N GLY A 35 -13.42 0.80 5.48
CA GLY A 35 -12.14 1.01 4.83
C GLY A 35 -12.26 1.80 3.53
N LEU A 36 -13.21 1.43 2.67
CA LEU A 36 -13.49 2.15 1.43
C LEU A 36 -13.94 3.60 1.70
N GLU A 37 -14.83 3.81 2.66
CA GLU A 37 -15.25 5.16 3.06
C GLU A 37 -14.06 6.04 3.48
N ARG A 38 -13.09 5.47 4.20
CA ARG A 38 -11.86 6.19 4.58
C ARG A 38 -10.99 6.55 3.37
N VAL A 39 -10.89 5.67 2.36
CA VAL A 39 -10.16 5.96 1.12
C VAL A 39 -10.82 7.10 0.37
N LEU A 40 -12.16 7.07 0.22
CA LEU A 40 -12.93 8.13 -0.43
C LEU A 40 -12.83 9.47 0.33
N ALA A 41 -12.93 9.44 1.66
CA ALA A 41 -12.74 10.64 2.47
C ALA A 41 -11.31 11.21 2.38
N PHE A 42 -10.31 10.36 2.19
CA PHE A 42 -8.94 10.80 1.93
C PHE A 42 -8.83 11.48 0.56
N GLU A 43 -9.39 10.90 -0.49
CA GLU A 43 -9.43 11.50 -1.81
C GLU A 43 -10.08 12.89 -1.78
N GLU A 44 -11.21 13.03 -1.10
CA GLU A 44 -11.89 14.32 -0.94
C GLU A 44 -11.02 15.36 -0.23
N ARG A 45 -10.22 14.95 0.74
CA ARG A 45 -9.25 15.85 1.39
C ARG A 45 -8.13 16.29 0.45
N LEU A 46 -7.67 15.39 -0.43
CA LEU A 46 -6.61 15.72 -1.42
C LEU A 46 -7.08 16.77 -2.44
N ARG A 47 -8.38 16.82 -2.73
CA ARG A 47 -8.97 17.83 -3.64
C ARG A 47 -9.04 19.23 -3.04
N ARG A 48 -8.93 19.36 -1.72
CA ARG A 48 -8.94 20.67 -1.05
C ARG A 48 -7.57 21.32 -1.19
N PRO A 49 -7.52 22.63 -1.46
CA PRO A 49 -6.26 23.35 -1.46
C PRO A 49 -5.54 23.10 -0.13
N ALA A 50 -4.29 22.65 -0.19
CA ALA A 50 -3.47 22.60 1.00
C ALA A 50 -3.27 24.03 1.52
N ALA A 51 -3.46 24.24 2.83
CA ALA A 51 -2.96 25.46 3.45
C ALA A 51 -1.44 25.53 3.16
N GLU A 52 -0.97 26.68 2.70
CA GLU A 52 0.46 26.85 2.47
C GLU A 52 1.24 26.47 3.73
N PRO A 53 2.19 25.53 3.63
CA PRO A 53 3.01 25.20 4.79
C PRO A 53 3.82 26.44 5.16
N THR A 54 3.66 26.94 6.37
CA THR A 54 4.59 27.89 6.93
C THR A 54 5.95 27.22 7.02
N ALA A 55 6.96 27.74 6.37
CA ALA A 55 8.24 27.10 6.08
C ALA A 55 8.99 26.54 7.30
N ASP A 56 8.66 27.00 8.52
CA ASP A 56 9.40 26.68 9.74
C ASP A 56 8.58 25.98 10.85
N ALA A 57 7.32 25.66 10.62
CA ALA A 57 6.48 25.06 11.67
C ALA A 57 6.14 23.60 11.36
N VAL A 58 6.52 22.69 12.24
CA VAL A 58 6.06 21.29 12.19
C VAL A 58 4.53 21.28 12.32
N PRO A 59 3.80 20.71 11.37
CA PRO A 59 2.34 20.68 11.40
C PRO A 59 1.81 19.98 12.67
N ARG A 60 0.75 20.50 13.24
CA ARG A 60 0.15 19.98 14.49
C ARG A 60 -0.15 18.46 14.42
N TRP A 61 -0.58 17.96 13.25
CA TRP A 61 -0.89 16.54 13.08
C TRP A 61 0.33 15.63 13.32
N VAL A 62 1.56 16.13 13.12
CA VAL A 62 2.81 15.38 13.41
C VAL A 62 2.94 15.11 14.89
N PHE A 63 2.66 16.13 15.74
CA PHE A 63 2.70 15.96 17.20
C PHE A 63 1.60 15.02 17.70
N GLU A 64 0.41 15.12 17.10
CA GLU A 64 -0.70 14.22 17.40
C GLU A 64 -0.38 12.77 16.99
N PHE A 65 0.25 12.58 15.82
CA PHE A 65 0.72 11.28 15.35
C PHE A 65 1.80 10.70 16.28
N ALA A 66 2.83 11.48 16.60
CA ALA A 66 3.88 11.06 17.53
C ALA A 66 3.28 10.68 18.91
N GLY A 67 2.34 11.47 19.40
CA GLY A 67 1.64 11.16 20.64
C GLY A 67 0.84 9.86 20.59
N ARG A 68 0.23 9.53 19.47
CA ARG A 68 -0.41 8.21 19.27
C ARG A 68 0.62 7.09 19.27
N CYS A 69 1.73 7.25 18.56
CA CYS A 69 2.81 6.26 18.53
C CYS A 69 3.34 5.96 19.94
N LEU A 70 3.61 7.01 20.74
CA LEU A 70 4.08 6.86 22.11
C LEU A 70 3.10 6.11 23.03
N ARG A 71 1.80 6.21 22.77
CA ARG A 71 0.78 5.51 23.56
C ARG A 71 0.49 4.11 23.07
N GLN A 72 0.44 3.89 21.77
CA GLN A 72 -0.16 2.69 21.15
C GLN A 72 0.87 1.73 20.59
N VAL A 73 2.12 2.17 20.32
CA VAL A 73 3.15 1.35 19.70
C VAL A 73 4.18 0.94 20.77
N PRO A 74 4.32 -0.37 21.07
CA PRO A 74 5.20 -0.88 22.11
C PRO A 74 6.64 -0.36 22.01
N PHE A 75 7.22 -0.35 20.82
CA PHE A 75 8.56 0.13 20.57
C PHE A 75 8.77 1.57 21.03
N TYR A 76 7.91 2.49 20.62
CA TYR A 76 8.03 3.90 21.00
C TYR A 76 7.68 4.12 22.45
N ARG A 77 6.70 3.40 22.98
CA ARG A 77 6.33 3.48 24.42
C ARG A 77 7.49 3.08 25.32
N ALA A 78 8.20 1.99 25.01
CA ALA A 78 9.36 1.55 25.77
C ALA A 78 10.51 2.57 25.75
N ARG A 79 10.74 3.23 24.60
CA ARG A 79 11.80 4.23 24.44
C ARG A 79 11.42 5.63 24.94
N ALA A 80 10.14 5.88 25.14
CA ALA A 80 9.67 7.19 25.59
C ALA A 80 10.21 7.59 26.97
N GLY A 81 10.55 6.62 27.83
CA GLY A 81 11.04 6.91 29.19
C GLY A 81 10.08 7.78 30.01
N GLY A 82 8.75 7.55 29.83
CA GLY A 82 7.73 8.37 30.48
C GLY A 82 7.45 9.73 29.82
N ARG A 83 8.06 10.03 28.67
CA ARG A 83 7.80 11.28 27.93
C ARG A 83 6.33 11.36 27.49
N ARG A 84 5.78 12.54 27.58
CA ARG A 84 4.44 12.85 27.09
C ARG A 84 4.44 13.12 25.58
N SER A 85 3.26 13.16 24.98
CA SER A 85 3.09 13.62 23.59
C SER A 85 3.76 14.98 23.38
N PRO A 86 4.60 15.13 22.34
CA PRO A 86 5.23 16.42 22.06
C PRO A 86 4.16 17.47 21.73
N GLN A 87 4.40 18.70 22.16
CA GLN A 87 3.51 19.83 21.92
C GLN A 87 4.17 20.89 21.04
N ASP A 88 5.46 20.78 20.81
CA ASP A 88 6.27 21.68 19.99
C ASP A 88 7.40 20.92 19.29
N THR A 89 8.11 21.62 18.42
CA THR A 89 9.22 21.07 17.62
C THR A 89 10.37 20.60 18.50
N ALA A 90 10.70 21.32 19.58
CA ALA A 90 11.80 20.95 20.47
C ALA A 90 11.53 19.63 21.20
N ALA A 91 10.30 19.46 21.72
CA ALA A 91 9.87 18.21 22.35
C ALA A 91 9.80 17.04 21.33
N PHE A 92 9.41 17.32 20.08
CA PHE A 92 9.38 16.32 19.02
C PHE A 92 10.78 15.86 18.62
N THR A 93 11.71 16.79 18.39
CA THR A 93 13.10 16.47 18.03
C THR A 93 13.89 15.80 19.16
N ALA A 94 13.45 15.95 20.40
CA ALA A 94 14.03 15.25 21.55
C ALA A 94 13.57 13.79 21.68
N LEU A 95 12.62 13.33 20.86
CA LEU A 95 12.23 11.92 20.84
C LEU A 95 13.37 11.08 20.26
N PRO A 96 13.63 9.88 20.82
CA PRO A 96 14.65 9.00 20.29
C PRO A 96 14.24 8.53 18.88
N PRO A 97 15.11 8.67 17.86
CA PRO A 97 14.85 8.16 16.54
C PRO A 97 14.83 6.62 16.54
N CYS A 98 14.15 6.05 15.56
CA CYS A 98 14.33 4.64 15.23
C CYS A 98 15.13 4.51 13.93
N ASP A 99 15.81 3.39 13.79
CA ASP A 99 16.58 3.07 12.61
C ASP A 99 16.18 1.71 12.02
N ARG A 100 16.84 1.35 10.92
CA ARG A 100 16.62 0.09 10.24
C ARG A 100 16.97 -1.13 11.10
N GLY A 101 17.99 -1.01 11.96
CA GLY A 101 18.40 -2.06 12.88
C GLY A 101 17.34 -2.35 13.94
N ASP A 102 16.64 -1.33 14.39
CA ASP A 102 15.53 -1.48 15.32
C ASP A 102 14.39 -2.30 14.68
N LEU A 103 14.00 -1.99 13.44
CA LEU A 103 12.99 -2.73 12.70
C LEU A 103 13.41 -4.20 12.48
N ASN A 104 14.64 -4.44 12.06
CA ASN A 104 15.14 -5.79 11.82
C ASN A 104 15.23 -6.64 13.08
N ARG A 105 15.44 -6.01 14.23
CA ARG A 105 15.58 -6.70 15.50
C ARG A 105 14.23 -7.16 16.06
N ASP A 106 13.20 -6.34 15.94
CA ASP A 106 11.88 -6.62 16.50
C ASP A 106 10.79 -5.80 15.78
N PHE A 107 10.45 -6.21 14.56
CA PHE A 107 9.42 -5.52 13.77
C PHE A 107 8.02 -5.63 14.39
N ILE A 108 7.76 -6.66 15.20
CA ILE A 108 6.47 -6.84 15.87
C ILE A 108 6.19 -5.74 16.89
N SER A 109 7.21 -5.26 17.57
CA SER A 109 7.06 -4.16 18.54
C SER A 109 6.62 -2.83 17.91
N PHE A 110 6.70 -2.72 16.57
CA PHE A 110 6.18 -1.55 15.82
C PHE A 110 4.69 -1.66 15.50
N VAL A 111 4.04 -2.79 15.78
CA VAL A 111 2.60 -2.95 15.60
C VAL A 111 1.87 -2.28 16.75
N PRO A 112 0.85 -1.43 16.50
CA PRO A 112 0.03 -0.85 17.57
C PRO A 112 -0.73 -1.92 18.35
N ASP A 113 -0.91 -1.72 19.65
CA ASP A 113 -1.58 -2.67 20.56
C ASP A 113 -2.98 -3.11 20.10
N GLY A 114 -3.69 -2.24 19.37
CA GLY A 114 -5.05 -2.54 18.89
C GLY A 114 -5.13 -3.14 17.49
N ALA A 115 -3.99 -3.43 16.84
CA ALA A 115 -3.97 -4.00 15.49
C ALA A 115 -3.94 -5.53 15.55
N ALA A 116 -4.85 -6.18 14.82
CA ALA A 116 -4.81 -7.63 14.63
C ALA A 116 -3.72 -7.97 13.59
N LEU A 117 -2.83 -8.89 13.90
CA LEU A 117 -1.74 -9.28 13.00
C LEU A 117 -2.26 -9.88 11.70
N ASP A 118 -3.36 -10.63 11.75
CA ASP A 118 -3.99 -11.26 10.58
C ASP A 118 -4.53 -10.23 9.57
N ASP A 119 -4.76 -8.99 10.01
CA ASP A 119 -5.20 -7.91 9.13
C ASP A 119 -4.03 -7.26 8.37
N LEU A 120 -2.80 -7.51 8.77
CA LEU A 120 -1.63 -6.86 8.21
C LEU A 120 -1.11 -7.58 6.95
N ILE A 121 -0.48 -6.80 6.09
CA ILE A 121 0.25 -7.27 4.92
C ILE A 121 1.72 -7.16 5.23
N VAL A 122 2.46 -8.22 4.96
CA VAL A 122 3.91 -8.26 5.17
C VAL A 122 4.61 -7.93 3.85
N TYR A 123 5.48 -6.94 3.87
CA TYR A 123 6.35 -6.59 2.76
C TYR A 123 7.80 -6.75 3.16
N GLU A 124 8.62 -7.18 2.22
CA GLU A 124 10.07 -7.12 2.34
C GLU A 124 10.64 -6.10 1.35
N THR A 125 11.51 -5.23 1.83
CA THR A 125 12.22 -4.30 0.94
C THR A 125 13.31 -5.04 0.19
N ALA A 126 13.51 -4.74 -1.10
CA ALA A 126 14.55 -5.37 -1.93
C ALA A 126 15.99 -5.11 -1.45
N GLY A 127 16.22 -4.16 -0.56
CA GLY A 127 17.49 -3.85 0.09
C GLY A 127 18.69 -3.77 -0.87
N THR A 128 18.90 -2.63 -1.50
CA THR A 128 20.11 -2.38 -2.34
C THR A 128 21.42 -2.59 -1.58
N THR A 129 21.39 -2.63 -0.26
CA THR A 129 22.53 -2.84 0.66
C THR A 129 22.60 -4.27 1.22
N GLY A 130 21.86 -5.22 0.66
CA GLY A 130 21.98 -6.64 0.99
C GLY A 130 21.14 -7.15 2.19
N HIS A 131 20.48 -6.27 2.93
CA HIS A 131 19.64 -6.69 4.06
C HIS A 131 18.20 -6.17 3.88
N PRO A 132 17.23 -7.05 3.53
CA PRO A 132 15.82 -6.66 3.46
C PRO A 132 15.31 -6.22 4.83
N VAL A 133 14.33 -5.33 4.83
CA VAL A 133 13.58 -4.95 6.03
C VAL A 133 12.16 -5.45 5.87
N THR A 134 11.67 -6.14 6.89
CA THR A 134 10.26 -6.51 6.98
C THR A 134 9.44 -5.30 7.40
N ILE A 135 8.43 -4.98 6.62
CA ILE A 135 7.48 -3.89 6.88
C ILE A 135 6.09 -4.47 6.98
N LEU A 136 5.40 -4.14 8.04
CA LEU A 136 3.99 -4.45 8.22
C LEU A 136 3.14 -3.26 7.79
N SER A 137 2.13 -3.51 6.97
CA SER A 137 1.23 -2.49 6.49
C SER A 137 -0.23 -2.94 6.61
N HIS A 138 -1.13 -2.02 6.82
CA HIS A 138 -2.55 -2.29 6.81
C HIS A 138 -3.11 -2.13 5.39
N PRO A 139 -4.08 -2.96 4.94
CA PRO A 139 -4.70 -2.85 3.62
C PRO A 139 -5.21 -1.44 3.28
N LEU A 140 -5.77 -0.75 4.26
CA LEU A 140 -6.18 0.65 4.10
C LEU A 140 -5.02 1.55 3.63
N VAL A 141 -3.81 1.38 4.21
CA VAL A 141 -2.64 2.20 3.84
C VAL A 141 -2.25 1.96 2.39
N SER A 142 -2.23 0.70 1.96
CA SER A 142 -1.93 0.34 0.57
C SER A 142 -2.94 0.94 -0.41
N ASN A 143 -4.21 1.00 -0.02
CA ASN A 143 -5.26 1.58 -0.86
C ASN A 143 -5.25 3.11 -0.89
N LEU A 144 -4.68 3.80 0.12
CA LEU A 144 -4.51 5.26 0.10
C LEU A 144 -3.52 5.76 -0.97
N TYR A 145 -2.68 4.88 -1.53
CA TYR A 145 -1.84 5.24 -2.68
C TYR A 145 -2.64 5.46 -3.97
N LEU A 146 -3.82 4.84 -4.13
CA LEU A 146 -4.62 4.97 -5.35
C LEU A 146 -5.17 6.38 -5.57
N PRO A 147 -5.76 7.08 -4.58
CA PRO A 147 -6.11 8.49 -4.71
C PRO A 147 -4.92 9.40 -5.03
N LEU A 148 -3.76 9.15 -4.43
CA LEU A 148 -2.53 9.91 -4.74
C LEU A 148 -2.10 9.69 -6.18
N LEU A 149 -2.10 8.44 -6.66
CA LEU A 149 -1.80 8.11 -8.05
C LEU A 149 -2.79 8.77 -9.00
N ARG A 150 -4.10 8.71 -8.70
CA ARG A 150 -5.14 9.35 -9.51
C ARG A 150 -4.91 10.85 -9.61
N GLY A 151 -4.58 11.53 -8.51
CA GLY A 151 -4.24 12.96 -8.50
C GLY A 151 -3.01 13.25 -9.35
N ALA A 152 -1.92 12.51 -9.16
CA ALA A 152 -0.68 12.70 -9.91
C ALA A 152 -0.83 12.44 -11.42
N LEU A 153 -1.71 11.54 -11.84
CA LEU A 153 -2.06 11.30 -13.23
C LEU A 153 -2.92 12.44 -13.79
N ALA A 154 -3.92 12.88 -13.03
CA ALA A 154 -4.78 13.99 -13.42
C ALA A 154 -4.00 15.29 -13.66
N ASP A 155 -2.99 15.58 -12.84
CA ASP A 155 -2.07 16.72 -13.02
C ASP A 155 -1.30 16.68 -14.36
N ARG A 156 -1.24 15.51 -14.98
CA ARG A 156 -0.63 15.26 -16.29
C ARG A 156 -1.65 15.05 -17.42
N GLY A 157 -2.93 15.32 -17.16
CA GLY A 157 -4.01 15.14 -18.12
C GLY A 157 -4.37 13.66 -18.38
N VAL A 158 -3.95 12.74 -17.52
CA VAL A 158 -4.28 11.31 -17.64
C VAL A 158 -5.40 10.96 -16.67
N THR A 159 -6.48 10.38 -17.18
CA THR A 159 -7.60 9.90 -16.37
C THR A 159 -7.38 8.43 -15.99
N LEU A 160 -7.42 8.15 -14.70
CA LEU A 160 -7.45 6.78 -14.18
C LEU A 160 -8.90 6.32 -14.06
N ASP A 161 -9.37 5.65 -15.10
CA ASP A 161 -10.74 5.12 -15.15
C ASP A 161 -10.84 3.80 -14.41
N GLY A 162 -11.88 3.67 -13.60
CA GLY A 162 -12.27 2.45 -12.93
C GLY A 162 -13.40 1.73 -13.66
N GLY A 163 -14.07 0.86 -12.94
CA GLY A 163 -15.26 0.13 -13.37
C GLY A 163 -15.05 -1.36 -13.54
N PRO A 164 -16.14 -2.14 -13.51
CA PRO A 164 -16.07 -3.58 -13.52
C PRO A 164 -15.61 -4.14 -14.88
N GLY A 165 -15.06 -5.34 -14.86
CA GLY A 165 -14.76 -6.12 -16.06
C GLY A 165 -13.51 -5.70 -16.84
N ARG A 166 -12.77 -4.70 -16.39
CA ARG A 166 -11.54 -4.17 -17.01
C ARG A 166 -10.39 -4.06 -16.03
N VAL A 167 -9.17 -4.16 -16.52
CA VAL A 167 -7.97 -3.84 -15.74
C VAL A 167 -7.72 -2.34 -15.85
N ALA A 168 -7.67 -1.65 -14.70
CA ALA A 168 -7.38 -0.21 -14.65
C ALA A 168 -5.88 0.09 -14.50
N ILE A 169 -5.15 -0.82 -13.85
CA ILE A 169 -3.72 -0.64 -13.56
C ILE A 169 -2.98 -1.94 -13.82
N ALA A 170 -1.93 -1.88 -14.63
CA ALA A 170 -0.93 -2.93 -14.76
C ALA A 170 0.42 -2.42 -14.24
N LEU A 171 0.91 -3.00 -13.15
CA LEU A 171 2.25 -2.74 -12.60
C LEU A 171 3.22 -3.77 -13.16
N VAL A 172 4.08 -3.33 -14.08
CA VAL A 172 5.09 -4.19 -14.68
C VAL A 172 6.42 -4.03 -13.95
N CYS A 173 7.01 -5.12 -13.52
CA CYS A 173 8.30 -5.14 -12.82
C CYS A 173 9.17 -6.33 -13.23
N ALA A 174 10.45 -6.27 -12.90
CA ALA A 174 11.38 -7.38 -13.03
C ALA A 174 12.12 -7.56 -11.69
N GLN A 175 11.68 -8.52 -10.91
CA GLN A 175 12.20 -8.78 -9.57
C GLN A 175 12.46 -10.27 -9.37
N SER A 176 13.56 -10.62 -8.72
CA SER A 176 13.95 -12.02 -8.50
C SER A 176 13.04 -12.77 -7.54
N PHE A 177 12.43 -12.06 -6.57
CA PHE A 177 11.59 -12.65 -5.52
C PHE A 177 10.27 -11.89 -5.42
N THR A 178 9.41 -12.06 -6.41
CA THR A 178 8.05 -11.54 -6.38
C THR A 178 7.15 -12.39 -7.25
N TYR A 179 5.86 -12.25 -7.05
CA TYR A 179 4.86 -13.00 -7.81
C TYR A 179 4.08 -12.07 -8.73
N THR A 180 3.61 -12.61 -9.84
CA THR A 180 2.51 -12.02 -10.58
C THR A 180 1.23 -12.27 -9.80
N TYR A 181 0.38 -11.27 -9.72
CA TYR A 181 -0.93 -11.41 -9.08
C TYR A 181 -1.96 -10.49 -9.73
N ALA A 182 -3.21 -10.93 -9.67
CA ALA A 182 -4.37 -10.13 -10.01
C ALA A 182 -5.15 -9.75 -8.75
N SER A 183 -5.66 -8.54 -8.71
CA SER A 183 -6.48 -8.02 -7.62
C SER A 183 -7.65 -7.21 -8.17
N ILE A 184 -8.68 -7.02 -7.37
CA ILE A 184 -9.80 -6.14 -7.66
C ILE A 184 -9.78 -4.99 -6.67
N SER A 185 -9.89 -3.77 -7.19
CA SER A 185 -9.93 -2.56 -6.38
C SER A 185 -11.36 -2.09 -6.18
N SER A 186 -11.83 -2.10 -4.94
CA SER A 186 -13.13 -1.54 -4.54
C SER A 186 -13.18 -0.03 -4.77
N TYR A 187 -12.07 0.68 -4.54
CA TYR A 187 -11.95 2.12 -4.78
C TYR A 187 -12.07 2.48 -6.26
N LEU A 188 -11.60 1.62 -7.17
CA LEU A 188 -11.75 1.80 -8.62
C LEU A 188 -13.04 1.17 -9.17
N GLY A 189 -14.06 0.98 -8.34
CA GLY A 189 -15.37 0.50 -8.77
C GLY A 189 -15.37 -0.93 -9.29
N GLY A 190 -14.51 -1.79 -8.74
CA GLY A 190 -14.41 -3.19 -9.14
C GLY A 190 -13.48 -3.43 -10.34
N ALA A 191 -12.67 -2.45 -10.72
CA ALA A 191 -11.64 -2.64 -11.74
C ALA A 191 -10.49 -3.51 -11.25
N GLY A 192 -9.85 -4.20 -12.19
CA GLY A 192 -8.66 -5.00 -11.94
C GLY A 192 -7.40 -4.17 -11.73
N PHE A 193 -6.55 -4.67 -10.88
CA PHE A 193 -5.15 -4.30 -10.75
C PHE A 193 -4.31 -5.56 -10.99
N VAL A 194 -3.33 -5.50 -11.88
CA VAL A 194 -2.45 -6.63 -12.18
C VAL A 194 -1.01 -6.23 -11.92
N LYS A 195 -0.29 -7.01 -11.12
CA LYS A 195 1.17 -6.92 -11.01
C LYS A 195 1.76 -8.03 -11.87
N VAL A 196 2.57 -7.66 -12.84
CA VAL A 196 3.22 -8.58 -13.78
C VAL A 196 4.72 -8.55 -13.55
N ASN A 197 5.29 -9.69 -13.16
CA ASN A 197 6.73 -9.85 -13.06
C ASN A 197 7.29 -10.41 -14.37
N LEU A 198 8.23 -9.69 -14.98
CA LEU A 198 8.84 -10.08 -16.26
C LEU A 198 9.97 -11.11 -16.12
N THR A 199 10.21 -11.66 -14.91
CA THR A 199 11.23 -12.71 -14.72
C THR A 199 10.90 -13.92 -15.60
N PRO A 200 11.83 -14.38 -16.47
CA PRO A 200 11.55 -15.44 -17.45
C PRO A 200 11.04 -16.75 -16.85
N LEU A 201 11.38 -17.02 -15.58
CA LEU A 201 10.96 -18.25 -14.89
C LEU A 201 9.44 -18.28 -14.61
N ASP A 202 8.78 -17.13 -14.58
CA ASP A 202 7.35 -17.04 -14.31
C ASP A 202 6.49 -17.39 -15.57
N TRP A 203 7.10 -17.40 -16.75
CA TRP A 203 6.39 -17.53 -18.01
C TRP A 203 6.72 -18.85 -18.73
N ARG A 204 5.79 -19.32 -19.58
CA ARG A 204 5.98 -20.54 -20.39
C ARG A 204 6.76 -20.24 -21.66
N ALA A 205 6.54 -19.05 -22.24
CA ALA A 205 7.24 -18.58 -23.42
C ALA A 205 7.65 -17.09 -23.28
N PRO A 206 8.72 -16.65 -23.96
CA PRO A 206 9.24 -15.28 -23.85
C PRO A 206 8.25 -14.18 -24.26
N HIS A 207 7.28 -14.47 -25.11
CA HIS A 207 6.27 -13.51 -25.57
C HIS A 207 4.98 -13.51 -24.73
N ASP A 208 4.83 -14.43 -23.77
CA ASP A 208 3.62 -14.54 -22.95
C ASP A 208 3.32 -13.29 -22.13
N PRO A 209 4.31 -12.56 -21.52
CA PRO A 209 4.02 -11.33 -20.78
C PRO A 209 3.30 -10.28 -21.63
N THR A 210 3.77 -10.06 -22.86
CA THR A 210 3.18 -9.08 -23.79
C THR A 210 1.76 -9.49 -24.16
N ALA A 211 1.59 -10.74 -24.59
CA ALA A 211 0.27 -11.24 -24.99
C ALA A 211 -0.72 -11.29 -23.80
N PHE A 212 -0.27 -11.55 -22.58
CA PHE A 212 -1.11 -11.47 -21.38
C PHE A 212 -1.55 -10.04 -21.11
N LEU A 213 -0.63 -9.06 -21.24
CA LEU A 213 -0.95 -7.65 -21.03
C LEU A 213 -1.86 -7.07 -22.10
N ASP A 214 -1.70 -7.50 -23.36
CA ASP A 214 -2.56 -7.06 -24.47
C ASP A 214 -4.02 -7.50 -24.30
N ASP A 215 -4.24 -8.63 -23.61
CA ASP A 215 -5.56 -9.18 -23.34
C ASP A 215 -6.17 -8.73 -21.99
N CYS A 216 -5.43 -7.97 -21.18
CA CYS A 216 -5.90 -7.37 -19.92
C CYS A 216 -6.81 -6.16 -20.17
#